data_e765bb10911ad0a35fcef307a294eecd
#
_entry.id   e765bb10911ad0a35fcef307a294eecd
#
_cell.length_a   1.000
_cell.length_b   1.000
_cell.length_c   1.000
_cell.angle_alpha   90.00
_cell.angle_beta   90.00
_cell.angle_gamma   90.00
#
_symmetry.space_group_name_H-M   'P 1'
#
loop_
_entity.id
_entity.type
_entity.pdbx_description
1 polymer ?
#
loop_
_entity_poly.entity_id
_entity_poly.type
_entity_poly.pdbx_seq_one_letter_code
_entity_poly.pdbx_strand_id
1 'polypeptide(L)'
;MRKKGGIFKKITSVLVALLMVLSTIAISPIKANAATPKGYITVSVERFTLGLGYLIEPVKVPFYSGDNGAKILTRLLDDYGLEYRNTGKVDDTSGLVGSTFYLSYIRDDESKKAQIPKYITDQIKKEKGDLYGRQDSDWLG
;
A
#
# COMPACT_ATOMS: atom_id res chain seq x y z
N MET A 1 36.51 59.61 2.07
CA MET A 1 35.50 58.55 2.36
C MET A 1 35.17 57.79 1.09
N ARG A 2 35.62 56.53 0.96
CA ARG A 2 35.38 55.69 -0.25
C ARG A 2 34.02 55.08 -0.21
N LYS A 3 33.17 55.29 -1.26
CA LYS A 3 31.85 54.70 -1.46
C LYS A 3 31.94 53.20 -1.67
N LYS A 4 31.83 52.39 -0.61
CA LYS A 4 31.77 50.92 -0.67
C LYS A 4 30.38 50.36 -1.02
N GLY A 5 29.36 51.20 -1.33
CA GLY A 5 28.01 50.79 -1.53
C GLY A 5 27.62 50.25 -2.94
N GLY A 6 28.47 50.47 -3.96
CA GLY A 6 28.14 50.15 -5.35
C GLY A 6 28.36 48.67 -5.73
N ILE A 7 29.37 48.04 -5.10
CA ILE A 7 29.74 46.66 -5.44
C ILE A 7 28.76 45.65 -4.82
N PHE A 8 28.33 45.88 -3.59
CA PHE A 8 27.34 45.00 -2.93
C PHE A 8 26.00 44.97 -3.66
N LYS A 9 25.51 46.13 -4.16
CA LYS A 9 24.28 46.18 -4.95
C LYS A 9 24.36 45.40 -6.28
N LYS A 10 25.52 45.43 -6.92
CA LYS A 10 25.77 44.66 -8.16
C LYS A 10 25.83 43.16 -7.93
N ILE A 11 26.49 42.72 -6.82
CA ILE A 11 26.60 41.31 -6.45
C ILE A 11 25.23 40.74 -6.07
N THR A 12 24.43 41.45 -5.29
CA THR A 12 23.04 41.02 -4.94
C THR A 12 22.16 40.93 -6.16
N SER A 13 22.26 41.85 -7.11
CA SER A 13 21.46 41.79 -8.34
C SER A 13 21.82 40.60 -9.22
N VAL A 14 23.11 40.26 -9.34
CA VAL A 14 23.58 39.10 -10.10
C VAL A 14 23.16 37.77 -9.40
N LEU A 15 23.20 37.72 -8.08
CA LEU A 15 22.81 36.55 -7.30
C LEU A 15 21.29 36.26 -7.43
N VAL A 16 20.45 37.32 -7.37
CA VAL A 16 19.01 37.20 -7.56
C VAL A 16 18.67 36.78 -8.99
N ALA A 17 19.35 37.31 -9.99
CA ALA A 17 19.17 36.89 -11.40
C ALA A 17 19.57 35.42 -11.61
N LEU A 18 20.65 34.98 -10.99
CA LEU A 18 21.11 33.59 -11.07
C LEU A 18 20.11 32.63 -10.38
N LEU A 19 19.56 33.00 -9.23
CA LEU A 19 18.51 32.24 -8.54
C LEU A 19 17.22 32.15 -9.37
N MET A 20 16.82 33.19 -10.07
CA MET A 20 15.64 33.16 -10.95
C MET A 20 15.87 32.26 -12.17
N VAL A 21 17.07 32.22 -12.73
CA VAL A 21 17.40 31.33 -13.86
C VAL A 21 17.44 29.86 -13.41
N LEU A 22 17.97 29.56 -12.21
CA LEU A 22 17.96 28.19 -11.68
C LEU A 22 16.54 27.68 -11.39
N SER A 23 15.61 28.54 -11.01
CA SER A 23 14.23 28.13 -10.74
C SER A 23 13.43 27.76 -11.98
N THR A 24 13.84 28.19 -13.17
CA THR A 24 13.15 27.89 -14.43
C THR A 24 13.60 26.57 -15.07
N ILE A 25 14.71 25.97 -14.61
CA ILE A 25 15.26 24.72 -15.21
C ILE A 25 14.59 23.45 -14.64
N ALA A 26 13.81 23.55 -13.56
CA ALA A 26 13.41 22.38 -12.77
C ALA A 26 12.00 21.84 -13.03
N ILE A 27 11.27 22.35 -14.03
CA ILE A 27 9.91 21.83 -14.30
C ILE A 27 9.79 21.43 -15.77
N SER A 28 10.59 20.44 -16.16
CA SER A 28 10.12 19.59 -17.26
C SER A 28 9.02 18.71 -16.67
N PRO A 29 7.76 18.80 -17.13
CA PRO A 29 6.76 17.82 -16.73
C PRO A 29 7.29 16.47 -17.20
N ILE A 30 7.73 15.63 -16.25
CA ILE A 30 7.91 14.22 -16.53
C ILE A 30 6.53 13.76 -16.96
N LYS A 31 6.31 13.59 -18.29
CA LYS A 31 5.18 12.85 -18.80
C LYS A 31 5.35 11.43 -18.28
N ALA A 32 4.90 11.18 -17.06
CA ALA A 32 4.61 9.83 -16.64
C ALA A 32 3.59 9.34 -17.68
N ASN A 33 3.98 8.41 -18.52
CA ASN A 33 3.05 7.66 -19.35
C ASN A 33 2.21 6.82 -18.39
N ALA A 34 1.25 7.46 -17.74
CA ALA A 34 0.28 6.77 -16.91
C ALA A 34 -0.48 5.84 -17.87
N ALA A 35 -0.28 4.54 -17.71
CA ALA A 35 -0.98 3.55 -18.50
C ALA A 35 -2.50 3.83 -18.38
N THR A 36 -3.19 3.83 -19.52
CA THR A 36 -4.64 4.05 -19.52
C THR A 36 -5.32 2.80 -18.95
N PRO A 37 -6.18 2.94 -17.93
CA PRO A 37 -6.92 1.82 -17.39
C PRO A 37 -7.81 1.19 -18.46
N LYS A 38 -7.89 -0.13 -18.49
CA LYS A 38 -8.87 -0.88 -19.30
C LYS A 38 -10.27 -0.85 -18.69
N GLY A 39 -10.36 -0.62 -17.41
CA GLY A 39 -11.61 -0.57 -16.66
C GLY A 39 -11.36 -0.46 -15.16
N TYR A 40 -12.42 -0.71 -14.40
CA TYR A 40 -12.40 -0.66 -12.94
C TYR A 40 -13.10 -1.89 -12.37
N ILE A 41 -12.59 -2.37 -11.25
CA ILE A 41 -13.27 -3.36 -10.40
C ILE A 41 -13.51 -2.75 -9.02
N THR A 42 -14.50 -3.27 -8.31
CA THR A 42 -14.70 -2.91 -6.90
C THR A 42 -14.04 -3.96 -6.03
N VAL A 43 -13.21 -3.51 -5.10
CA VAL A 43 -12.50 -4.36 -4.13
C VAL A 43 -12.82 -3.87 -2.73
N SER A 44 -13.01 -4.79 -1.79
CA SER A 44 -13.10 -4.52 -0.35
C SER A 44 -12.27 -5.55 0.42
N VAL A 45 -11.85 -5.18 1.62
CA VAL A 45 -11.27 -6.11 2.59
C VAL A 45 -12.10 -6.05 3.87
N GLU A 46 -12.70 -7.17 4.23
CA GLU A 46 -13.73 -7.26 5.26
C GLU A 46 -13.23 -8.03 6.48
N ARG A 47 -13.66 -7.59 7.66
CA ARG A 47 -13.39 -8.21 8.97
C ARG A 47 -14.69 -8.50 9.72
N PHE A 48 -15.80 -8.74 8.98
CA PHE A 48 -17.12 -8.92 9.59
C PHE A 48 -17.17 -10.12 10.52
N THR A 49 -16.44 -11.18 10.23
CA THR A 49 -16.32 -12.34 11.13
C THR A 49 -15.72 -12.01 12.49
N LEU A 50 -14.95 -10.93 12.57
CA LEU A 50 -14.38 -10.41 13.81
C LEU A 50 -15.23 -9.29 14.44
N GLY A 51 -16.32 -8.88 13.80
CA GLY A 51 -17.16 -7.77 14.24
C GLY A 51 -16.53 -6.39 14.06
N LEU A 52 -15.47 -6.28 13.23
CA LEU A 52 -14.67 -5.05 13.05
C LEU A 52 -15.00 -4.27 11.77
N GLY A 53 -15.99 -4.74 10.98
CA GLY A 53 -16.38 -4.07 9.73
C GLY A 53 -15.35 -4.21 8.61
N TYR A 54 -15.16 -3.15 7.84
CA TYR A 54 -14.18 -3.13 6.75
C TYR A 54 -12.78 -2.73 7.24
N LEU A 55 -11.75 -3.36 6.68
CA LEU A 55 -10.38 -2.86 6.69
C LEU A 55 -10.16 -1.90 5.53
N ILE A 56 -10.68 -2.25 4.35
CA ILE A 56 -10.80 -1.38 3.18
C ILE A 56 -12.26 -1.42 2.73
N GLU A 57 -12.93 -0.28 2.80
CA GLU A 57 -14.29 -0.15 2.27
C GLU A 57 -14.33 -0.41 0.75
N PRO A 58 -15.50 -0.76 0.17
CA PRO A 58 -15.61 -0.98 -1.26
C PRO A 58 -15.08 0.21 -2.06
N VAL A 59 -13.99 0.03 -2.78
CA VAL A 59 -13.32 1.05 -3.59
C VAL A 59 -13.17 0.62 -5.03
N LYS A 60 -13.30 1.55 -5.97
CA LYS A 60 -13.06 1.31 -7.39
C LYS A 60 -11.56 1.36 -7.67
N VAL A 61 -11.01 0.24 -8.12
CA VAL A 61 -9.59 0.08 -8.43
C VAL A 61 -9.43 -0.04 -9.96
N PRO A 62 -8.56 0.76 -10.59
CA PRO A 62 -8.30 0.62 -12.01
C PRO A 62 -7.51 -0.66 -12.29
N PHE A 63 -7.81 -1.31 -13.42
CA PHE A 63 -6.99 -2.40 -13.92
C PHE A 63 -6.45 -2.09 -15.32
N TYR A 64 -5.28 -2.65 -15.61
CA TYR A 64 -4.51 -2.39 -16.81
C TYR A 64 -4.29 -3.67 -17.62
N SER A 65 -3.76 -3.51 -18.85
CA SER A 65 -3.40 -4.67 -19.66
C SER A 65 -2.33 -5.50 -18.97
N GLY A 66 -2.57 -6.81 -18.81
CA GLY A 66 -1.67 -7.74 -18.13
C GLY A 66 -1.83 -7.78 -16.61
N ASP A 67 -2.83 -7.09 -16.05
CA ASP A 67 -3.21 -7.28 -14.66
C ASP A 67 -3.95 -8.61 -14.47
N ASN A 68 -3.71 -9.19 -13.30
CA ASN A 68 -4.49 -10.27 -12.72
C ASN A 68 -5.00 -9.85 -11.33
N GLY A 69 -5.83 -10.67 -10.69
CA GLY A 69 -6.39 -10.36 -9.37
C GLY A 69 -5.33 -10.10 -8.30
N ALA A 70 -4.23 -10.85 -8.32
CA ALA A 70 -3.13 -10.68 -7.37
C ALA A 70 -2.45 -9.32 -7.51
N LYS A 71 -2.14 -8.88 -8.74
CA LYS A 71 -1.55 -7.57 -9.01
C LYS A 71 -2.45 -6.42 -8.56
N ILE A 72 -3.75 -6.55 -8.82
CA ILE A 72 -4.70 -5.51 -8.43
C ILE A 72 -4.79 -5.44 -6.90
N LEU A 73 -4.89 -6.59 -6.24
CA LEU A 73 -4.99 -6.66 -4.78
C LEU A 73 -3.71 -6.13 -4.11
N THR A 74 -2.53 -6.60 -4.52
CA THR A 74 -1.27 -6.16 -3.90
C THR A 74 -1.06 -4.67 -4.10
N ARG A 75 -1.33 -4.13 -5.29
CA ARG A 75 -1.28 -2.69 -5.54
C ARG A 75 -2.22 -1.92 -4.62
N LEU A 76 -3.45 -2.41 -4.41
CA LEU A 76 -4.39 -1.78 -3.49
C LEU A 76 -3.88 -1.80 -2.05
N LEU A 77 -3.33 -2.93 -1.58
CA LEU A 77 -2.77 -3.03 -0.23
C LEU A 77 -1.58 -2.08 -0.04
N ASP A 78 -0.71 -1.96 -1.06
CA ASP A 78 0.42 -1.02 -1.06
C ASP A 78 -0.06 0.44 -1.03
N ASP A 79 -1.10 0.80 -1.79
CA ASP A 79 -1.70 2.14 -1.82
C ASP A 79 -2.29 2.53 -0.46
N TYR A 80 -2.80 1.56 0.31
CA TYR A 80 -3.29 1.75 1.67
C TYR A 80 -2.21 1.64 2.74
N GLY A 81 -0.96 1.34 2.34
CA GLY A 81 0.16 1.17 3.26
C GLY A 81 0.01 -0.03 4.19
N LEU A 82 -0.73 -1.05 3.79
CA LEU A 82 -0.97 -2.24 4.59
C LEU A 82 0.17 -3.24 4.39
N GLU A 83 0.69 -3.75 5.50
CA GLU A 83 1.65 -4.84 5.49
C GLU A 83 0.91 -6.16 5.22
N TYR A 84 1.41 -6.95 4.29
CA TYR A 84 0.85 -8.27 3.97
C TYR A 84 1.95 -9.28 3.66
N ARG A 85 1.61 -10.54 3.69
CA ARG A 85 2.51 -11.63 3.30
C ARG A 85 1.83 -12.54 2.29
N ASN A 86 2.56 -12.88 1.25
CA ASN A 86 2.11 -13.83 0.25
C ASN A 86 3.18 -14.89 -0.03
N THR A 87 2.77 -16.00 -0.59
CA THR A 87 3.60 -17.00 -1.24
C THR A 87 3.24 -17.09 -2.70
N GLY A 88 4.11 -17.69 -3.51
CA GLY A 88 3.95 -17.71 -4.96
C GLY A 88 4.26 -16.35 -5.62
N LYS A 89 4.11 -16.31 -6.94
CA LYS A 89 4.40 -15.13 -7.76
C LYS A 89 3.13 -14.38 -8.11
N VAL A 90 3.15 -13.08 -7.92
CA VAL A 90 2.03 -12.19 -8.29
C VAL A 90 1.70 -12.26 -9.79
N ASP A 91 2.71 -12.52 -10.62
CA ASP A 91 2.57 -12.58 -12.10
C ASP A 91 2.28 -13.99 -12.61
N ASP A 92 2.23 -14.99 -11.75
CA ASP A 92 2.04 -16.36 -12.20
C ASP A 92 0.63 -16.57 -12.74
N THR A 93 0.56 -16.92 -14.00
CA THR A 93 -0.68 -17.28 -14.71
C THR A 93 -0.70 -18.74 -15.11
N SER A 94 0.30 -19.54 -14.67
CA SER A 94 0.44 -20.95 -15.06
C SER A 94 -0.66 -21.86 -14.51
N GLY A 95 -1.32 -21.43 -13.42
CA GLY A 95 -2.31 -22.24 -12.70
C GLY A 95 -1.71 -23.44 -11.96
N LEU A 96 -0.38 -23.53 -11.88
CA LEU A 96 0.29 -24.64 -11.18
C LEU A 96 0.23 -24.41 -9.66
N VAL A 97 -0.19 -25.43 -8.95
CA VAL A 97 -0.21 -25.43 -7.47
C VAL A 97 1.22 -25.25 -6.95
N GLY A 98 1.43 -24.28 -6.07
CA GLY A 98 2.73 -23.97 -5.47
C GLY A 98 3.48 -22.80 -6.13
N SER A 99 3.16 -22.41 -7.35
CA SER A 99 3.64 -21.18 -7.98
C SER A 99 2.61 -20.06 -7.96
N THR A 100 1.34 -20.41 -7.81
CA THR A 100 0.21 -19.49 -7.79
C THR A 100 0.28 -18.57 -6.56
N PHE A 101 -0.10 -17.33 -6.75
CA PHE A 101 -0.21 -16.37 -5.66
C PHE A 101 -1.18 -16.85 -4.57
N TYR A 102 -0.71 -16.83 -3.34
CA TYR A 102 -1.50 -17.09 -2.14
C TYR A 102 -1.24 -15.99 -1.12
N LEU A 103 -2.27 -15.22 -0.78
CA LEU A 103 -2.21 -14.23 0.28
C LEU A 103 -2.33 -14.94 1.63
N SER A 104 -1.25 -14.94 2.41
CA SER A 104 -1.22 -15.63 3.71
C SER A 104 -1.91 -14.82 4.78
N TYR A 105 -1.70 -13.50 4.80
CA TYR A 105 -2.35 -12.59 5.72
C TYR A 105 -2.15 -11.12 5.31
N ILE A 106 -3.01 -10.26 5.87
CA ILE A 106 -2.87 -8.81 5.90
C ILE A 106 -2.74 -8.40 7.36
N ARG A 107 -1.75 -7.56 7.69
CA ARG A 107 -1.58 -7.05 9.06
C ARG A 107 -2.64 -6.02 9.38
N ASP A 108 -3.30 -6.21 10.50
CA ASP A 108 -4.30 -5.28 11.02
C ASP A 108 -4.17 -5.13 12.55
N ASP A 109 -3.65 -3.98 12.99
CA ASP A 109 -3.47 -3.69 14.41
C ASP A 109 -4.80 -3.55 15.18
N GLU A 110 -5.91 -3.26 14.49
CA GLU A 110 -7.24 -3.21 15.10
C GLU A 110 -7.77 -4.61 15.45
N SER A 111 -7.38 -5.65 14.70
CA SER A 111 -7.84 -7.01 14.97
C SER A 111 -7.32 -7.56 16.30
N LYS A 112 -6.24 -7.00 16.86
CA LYS A 112 -5.77 -7.29 18.23
C LYS A 112 -6.82 -6.99 19.30
N LYS A 113 -7.76 -6.08 19.00
CA LYS A 113 -8.85 -5.71 19.91
C LYS A 113 -10.02 -6.67 19.83
N ALA A 114 -10.07 -7.53 18.80
CA ALA A 114 -11.13 -8.51 18.63
C ALA A 114 -11.03 -9.58 19.76
N GLN A 115 -12.08 -9.67 20.54
CA GLN A 115 -12.17 -10.71 21.55
C GLN A 115 -12.88 -11.93 20.96
N ILE A 116 -12.13 -12.98 20.71
CA ILE A 116 -12.73 -14.26 20.31
C ILE A 116 -13.49 -14.82 21.53
N PRO A 117 -14.79 -15.08 21.41
CA PRO A 117 -15.57 -15.64 22.52
C PRO A 117 -14.90 -16.89 23.10
N LYS A 118 -14.85 -16.97 24.44
CA LYS A 118 -14.16 -18.05 25.13
C LYS A 118 -14.64 -19.45 24.72
N TYR A 119 -15.93 -19.62 24.45
CA TYR A 119 -16.47 -20.91 24.02
C TYR A 119 -15.89 -21.40 22.69
N ILE A 120 -15.56 -20.48 21.75
CA ILE A 120 -14.92 -20.82 20.47
C ILE A 120 -13.47 -21.25 20.72
N THR A 121 -12.72 -20.51 21.53
CA THR A 121 -11.34 -20.88 21.89
C THR A 121 -11.27 -22.20 22.63
N ASP A 122 -12.20 -22.45 23.55
CA ASP A 122 -12.28 -23.70 24.28
C ASP A 122 -12.62 -24.90 23.35
N GLN A 123 -13.51 -24.69 22.37
CA GLN A 123 -13.84 -25.71 21.40
C GLN A 123 -12.66 -26.05 20.48
N ILE A 124 -11.95 -25.03 19.99
CA ILE A 124 -10.75 -25.22 19.16
C ILE A 124 -9.67 -25.99 19.94
N LYS A 125 -9.43 -25.65 21.20
CA LYS A 125 -8.47 -26.36 22.07
C LYS A 125 -8.87 -27.82 22.28
N LYS A 126 -10.15 -28.08 22.48
CA LYS A 126 -10.66 -29.43 22.68
C LYS A 126 -10.50 -30.30 21.41
N GLU A 127 -10.74 -29.74 20.23
CA GLU A 127 -10.75 -30.50 18.99
C GLU A 127 -9.36 -30.66 18.37
N LYS A 128 -8.51 -29.64 18.47
CA LYS A 128 -7.25 -29.56 17.73
C LYS A 128 -6.01 -29.34 18.58
N GLY A 129 -6.16 -29.33 19.90
CA GLY A 129 -5.06 -29.05 20.81
C GLY A 129 -4.51 -27.64 20.63
N ASP A 130 -3.25 -27.45 21.00
CA ASP A 130 -2.58 -26.14 21.02
C ASP A 130 -2.07 -25.68 19.64
N LEU A 131 -2.48 -26.34 18.54
CA LEU A 131 -2.03 -26.01 17.19
C LEU A 131 -2.41 -24.59 16.75
N TYR A 132 -3.40 -24.01 17.39
CA TYR A 132 -3.86 -22.64 17.14
C TYR A 132 -3.53 -21.67 18.28
N GLY A 133 -2.60 -22.02 19.14
CA GLY A 133 -2.06 -21.14 20.19
C GLY A 133 -1.29 -19.92 19.69
N ARG A 134 -1.28 -19.65 18.39
CA ARG A 134 -0.86 -18.37 17.83
C ARG A 134 -1.95 -17.35 18.05
N GLN A 135 -1.76 -16.56 19.09
CA GLN A 135 -2.53 -15.35 19.33
C GLN A 135 -2.02 -14.19 18.45
N ASP A 136 -1.70 -14.44 17.21
CA ASP A 136 -1.38 -13.38 16.27
C ASP A 136 -2.69 -12.80 15.72
N SER A 137 -3.47 -12.19 16.65
CA SER A 137 -4.76 -11.55 16.34
C SER A 137 -4.62 -10.28 15.47
N ASP A 138 -3.41 -9.87 15.14
CA ASP A 138 -3.11 -8.72 14.30
C ASP A 138 -3.02 -9.08 12.81
N TRP A 139 -3.16 -10.35 12.47
CA TRP A 139 -3.10 -10.83 11.10
C TRP A 139 -4.46 -11.40 10.66
N LEU A 140 -4.94 -10.90 9.53
CA LEU A 140 -6.09 -11.48 8.83
C LEU A 140 -5.56 -12.56 7.87
N GLY A 141 -5.81 -13.83 8.19
CA GLY A 141 -5.42 -15.00 7.40
C GLY A 141 -6.61 -15.83 6.94
#